data_a0e9f5fd2b7648d80d39b8a7c0acf4ec
#
_entry.id   a0e9f5fd2b7648d80d39b8a7c0acf4ec
#
_cell.length_a   1.000
_cell.length_b   1.000
_cell.length_c   1.000
_cell.angle_alpha   90.00
_cell.angle_beta   90.00
_cell.angle_gamma   90.00
#
_symmetry.space_group_name_H-M   'P 1'
#
loop_
_entity.id
_entity.type
_entity.pdbx_description
1 polymer ?
#
loop_
_entity_poly.entity_id
_entity_poly.type
_entity_poly.pdbx_seq_one_letter_code
_entity_poly.pdbx_strand_id
1 'polypeptide(L)'
;MKIADSTVLVTGANRGIGKALVKEALRKGAKRVYAGARQPFAHADCRVTPVALDVTNAAQIRAAVERVDALDILINNAGISLMNDLSDRAARERLLAVNLFGTYDVTQAFLPVLARSRSAIVNVLSLASLAAVPFDPLYSISKAAAFSLSQSLHALLAGRGVSVHIVLPGPIDTDMTRNLDIPKASPESTARAILDGVEKEEEEIFPDPMSEAIAEGWRGSALKALQRQFAAYVEQTPVK
;
A
#
# COMPACT_ATOMS: atom_id res chain seq x y z
N MET A 1 -0.56 -16.50 0.20
CA MET A 1 -1.19 -16.26 1.53
C MET A 1 -2.70 -16.24 1.37
N LYS A 2 -3.52 -16.58 2.40
CA LYS A 2 -5.00 -16.47 2.33
C LYS A 2 -5.48 -15.27 3.15
N ILE A 3 -6.53 -14.61 2.67
CA ILE A 3 -7.19 -13.54 3.43
C ILE A 3 -8.13 -14.12 4.49
N ALA A 4 -8.73 -15.28 4.20
CA ALA A 4 -9.57 -15.99 5.18
C ALA A 4 -8.78 -16.27 6.47
N ASP A 5 -9.43 -16.07 7.60
CA ASP A 5 -8.90 -16.24 8.96
C ASP A 5 -7.73 -15.30 9.34
N SER A 6 -7.34 -14.36 8.46
CA SER A 6 -6.27 -13.40 8.71
C SER A 6 -6.73 -12.18 9.52
N THR A 7 -5.78 -11.57 10.20
CA THR A 7 -5.89 -10.24 10.80
C THR A 7 -5.26 -9.21 9.87
N VAL A 8 -6.04 -8.23 9.44
CA VAL A 8 -5.65 -7.22 8.44
C VAL A 8 -5.66 -5.83 9.07
N LEU A 9 -4.65 -5.02 8.83
CA LEU A 9 -4.66 -3.58 9.11
C LEU A 9 -4.66 -2.80 7.79
N VAL A 10 -5.61 -1.89 7.61
CA VAL A 10 -5.70 -1.00 6.45
C VAL A 10 -5.53 0.44 6.90
N THR A 11 -4.51 1.14 6.40
CA THR A 11 -4.38 2.59 6.63
C THR A 11 -5.24 3.39 5.63
N GLY A 12 -5.80 4.53 6.05
CA GLY A 12 -6.71 5.32 5.21
C GLY A 12 -8.02 4.59 4.89
N ALA A 13 -8.56 3.83 5.85
CA ALA A 13 -9.67 2.89 5.68
C ALA A 13 -11.07 3.51 5.58
N ASN A 14 -11.22 4.83 5.78
CA ASN A 14 -12.52 5.49 5.90
C ASN A 14 -13.19 5.87 4.56
N ARG A 15 -12.47 5.84 3.44
CA ARG A 15 -12.97 6.20 2.10
C ARG A 15 -12.22 5.50 0.97
N GLY A 16 -12.71 5.67 -0.27
CA GLY A 16 -12.06 5.21 -1.49
C GLY A 16 -11.64 3.75 -1.46
N ILE A 17 -10.45 3.47 -1.97
CA ILE A 17 -9.87 2.11 -2.02
C ILE A 17 -9.76 1.50 -0.62
N GLY A 18 -9.35 2.28 0.40
CA GLY A 18 -9.19 1.77 1.77
C GLY A 18 -10.51 1.23 2.35
N LYS A 19 -11.63 1.95 2.16
CA LYS A 19 -12.96 1.47 2.55
C LYS A 19 -13.37 0.21 1.80
N ALA A 20 -13.07 0.15 0.50
CA ALA A 20 -13.36 -1.03 -0.31
C ALA A 20 -12.49 -2.24 0.10
N LEU A 21 -11.22 -2.02 0.47
CA LEU A 21 -10.33 -3.07 0.99
C LEU A 21 -10.84 -3.66 2.31
N VAL A 22 -11.34 -2.84 3.24
CA VAL A 22 -11.97 -3.33 4.48
C VAL A 22 -13.16 -4.23 4.15
N LYS A 23 -14.06 -3.77 3.27
CA LYS A 23 -15.24 -4.54 2.85
C LYS A 23 -14.86 -5.85 2.17
N GLU A 24 -13.88 -5.82 1.29
CA GLU A 24 -13.45 -7.01 0.55
C GLU A 24 -12.70 -8.00 1.44
N ALA A 25 -11.88 -7.55 2.39
CA ALA A 25 -11.23 -8.42 3.38
C ALA A 25 -12.26 -9.18 4.21
N LEU A 26 -13.32 -8.50 4.68
CA LEU A 26 -14.44 -9.13 5.38
C LEU A 26 -15.18 -10.16 4.52
N ARG A 27 -15.41 -9.84 3.23
CA ARG A 27 -16.05 -10.73 2.26
C ARG A 27 -15.23 -12.00 2.02
N LYS A 28 -13.91 -11.86 1.98
CA LYS A 28 -12.95 -12.99 1.85
C LYS A 28 -12.75 -13.77 3.16
N GLY A 29 -13.44 -13.40 4.24
CA GLY A 29 -13.42 -14.14 5.50
C GLY A 29 -12.28 -13.75 6.45
N ALA A 30 -11.75 -12.52 6.36
CA ALA A 30 -10.81 -12.03 7.37
C ALA A 30 -11.39 -12.16 8.78
N LYS A 31 -10.57 -12.67 9.72
CA LYS A 31 -10.95 -12.85 11.11
C LYS A 31 -11.13 -11.51 11.83
N ARG A 32 -10.26 -10.56 11.54
CA ARG A 32 -10.31 -9.20 12.08
C ARG A 32 -9.74 -8.19 11.09
N VAL A 33 -10.35 -7.00 11.04
CA VAL A 33 -9.83 -5.89 10.24
C VAL A 33 -9.68 -4.66 11.13
N TYR A 34 -8.45 -4.21 11.32
CA TYR A 34 -8.16 -2.92 11.93
C TYR A 34 -8.29 -1.83 10.86
N ALA A 35 -9.26 -0.94 11.03
CA ALA A 35 -9.54 0.13 10.09
C ALA A 35 -8.88 1.44 10.56
N GLY A 36 -7.67 1.69 10.09
CA GLY A 36 -6.87 2.86 10.46
C GLY A 36 -7.33 4.12 9.71
N ALA A 37 -7.69 5.17 10.45
CA ALA A 37 -8.06 6.47 9.90
C ALA A 37 -7.67 7.59 10.88
N ARG A 38 -7.45 8.82 10.37
CA ARG A 38 -7.13 10.00 11.20
C ARG A 38 -8.22 10.27 12.25
N GLN A 39 -9.46 10.06 11.86
CA GLN A 39 -10.61 10.07 12.77
C GLN A 39 -11.27 8.69 12.72
N PRO A 40 -11.32 7.96 13.83
CA PRO A 40 -12.01 6.68 13.91
C PRO A 40 -13.49 6.83 13.54
N PHE A 41 -14.04 5.81 12.91
CA PHE A 41 -15.44 5.78 12.47
C PHE A 41 -16.10 4.48 12.94
N ALA A 42 -17.39 4.55 13.24
CA ALA A 42 -18.15 3.35 13.60
C ALA A 42 -18.32 2.43 12.38
N HIS A 43 -18.24 1.12 12.59
CA HIS A 43 -18.50 0.11 11.57
C HIS A 43 -19.49 -0.93 12.10
N ALA A 44 -20.45 -1.36 11.25
CA ALA A 44 -21.53 -2.28 11.65
C ALA A 44 -21.05 -3.72 11.88
N ASP A 45 -19.99 -4.16 11.17
CA ASP A 45 -19.43 -5.51 11.34
C ASP A 45 -18.51 -5.55 12.55
N CYS A 46 -18.79 -6.42 13.51
CA CYS A 46 -18.05 -6.56 14.76
C CYS A 46 -16.60 -7.03 14.57
N ARG A 47 -16.25 -7.59 13.43
CA ARG A 47 -14.86 -7.94 13.06
C ARG A 47 -14.01 -6.72 12.75
N VAL A 48 -14.60 -5.53 12.51
CA VAL A 48 -13.86 -4.30 12.25
C VAL A 48 -13.59 -3.57 13.55
N THR A 49 -12.33 -3.28 13.79
CA THR A 49 -11.87 -2.46 14.91
C THR A 49 -11.33 -1.13 14.37
N PRO A 50 -12.04 0.00 14.57
CA PRO A 50 -11.53 1.31 14.19
C PRO A 50 -10.29 1.69 15.01
N VAL A 51 -9.27 2.24 14.34
CA VAL A 51 -8.01 2.68 14.96
C VAL A 51 -7.72 4.12 14.56
N ALA A 52 -7.44 4.98 15.54
CA ALA A 52 -6.92 6.32 15.28
C ALA A 52 -5.49 6.18 14.75
N LEU A 53 -5.29 6.44 13.46
CA LEU A 53 -4.00 6.27 12.80
C LEU A 53 -3.82 7.33 11.69
N ASP A 54 -3.16 8.42 12.08
CA ASP A 54 -2.52 9.33 11.14
C ASP A 54 -1.10 8.82 10.91
N VAL A 55 -0.80 8.46 9.67
CA VAL A 55 0.50 7.89 9.29
C VAL A 55 1.67 8.88 9.43
N THR A 56 1.37 10.17 9.68
CA THR A 56 2.37 11.21 9.97
C THR A 56 2.54 11.49 11.46
N ASN A 57 1.80 10.77 12.32
CA ASN A 57 1.82 10.97 13.78
C ASN A 57 2.44 9.77 14.50
N ALA A 58 3.70 9.92 14.91
CA ALA A 58 4.45 8.86 15.56
C ALA A 58 3.78 8.33 16.86
N ALA A 59 3.05 9.18 17.61
CA ALA A 59 2.36 8.75 18.82
C ALA A 59 1.15 7.85 18.48
N GLN A 60 0.39 8.20 17.43
CA GLN A 60 -0.72 7.37 16.96
C GLN A 60 -0.25 6.05 16.36
N ILE A 61 0.89 6.06 15.64
CA ILE A 61 1.49 4.83 15.13
C ILE A 61 1.86 3.90 16.29
N ARG A 62 2.54 4.39 17.32
CA ARG A 62 2.87 3.58 18.53
C ARG A 62 1.64 3.04 19.22
N ALA A 63 0.63 3.87 19.46
CA ALA A 63 -0.63 3.44 20.08
C ALA A 63 -1.37 2.39 19.23
N ALA A 64 -1.27 2.49 17.89
CA ALA A 64 -1.84 1.48 17.00
C ALA A 64 -1.11 0.13 17.13
N VAL A 65 0.23 0.12 17.24
CA VAL A 65 1.02 -1.10 17.47
C VAL A 65 0.65 -1.76 18.78
N GLU A 66 0.50 -0.98 19.86
CA GLU A 66 0.09 -1.49 21.19
C GLU A 66 -1.31 -2.12 21.19
N ARG A 67 -2.19 -1.65 20.30
CA ARG A 67 -3.58 -2.13 20.18
C ARG A 67 -3.72 -3.36 19.29
N VAL A 68 -2.74 -3.64 18.44
CA VAL A 68 -2.78 -4.73 17.45
C VAL A 68 -1.94 -5.89 17.94
N ASP A 69 -2.58 -6.86 18.59
CA ASP A 69 -1.92 -8.01 19.21
C ASP A 69 -1.25 -8.95 18.20
N ALA A 70 -1.88 -9.13 17.04
CA ALA A 70 -1.42 -9.97 15.94
C ALA A 70 -1.77 -9.31 14.61
N LEU A 71 -0.91 -9.47 13.60
CA LEU A 71 -1.09 -8.91 12.28
C LEU A 71 -0.52 -9.85 11.22
N ASP A 72 -1.36 -10.28 10.31
CA ASP A 72 -0.97 -11.12 9.18
C ASP A 72 -0.76 -10.28 7.90
N ILE A 73 -1.55 -9.21 7.73
CA ILE A 73 -1.50 -8.38 6.52
C ILE A 73 -1.55 -6.89 6.90
N LEU A 74 -0.50 -6.15 6.57
CA LEU A 74 -0.46 -4.69 6.63
C LEU A 74 -0.72 -4.11 5.26
N ILE A 75 -1.78 -3.31 5.10
CA ILE A 75 -2.09 -2.61 3.87
C ILE A 75 -1.84 -1.10 4.06
N ASN A 76 -0.73 -0.62 3.55
CA ASN A 76 -0.38 0.80 3.47
C ASN A 76 -1.12 1.42 2.29
N ASN A 77 -2.33 1.91 2.55
CA ASN A 77 -3.18 2.55 1.54
C ASN A 77 -3.33 4.05 1.76
N ALA A 78 -3.06 4.58 2.96
CA ALA A 78 -3.14 6.01 3.19
C ALA A 78 -2.27 6.79 2.20
N GLY A 79 -2.86 7.77 1.54
CA GLY A 79 -2.17 8.59 0.56
C GLY A 79 -2.95 9.85 0.23
N ILE A 80 -2.25 10.86 -0.29
CA ILE A 80 -2.80 12.11 -0.78
C ILE A 80 -2.24 12.43 -2.16
N SER A 81 -3.01 13.18 -2.94
CA SER A 81 -2.59 13.90 -4.14
C SER A 81 -2.98 15.37 -3.95
N LEU A 82 -2.10 16.25 -4.33
CA LEU A 82 -2.30 17.70 -4.27
C LEU A 82 -1.91 18.22 -5.65
N MET A 83 -2.89 18.51 -6.49
CA MET A 83 -2.64 19.10 -7.81
C MET A 83 -1.73 20.32 -7.65
N ASN A 84 -0.54 20.27 -8.20
CA ASN A 84 0.49 21.30 -8.00
C ASN A 84 1.48 21.30 -9.15
N ASP A 85 2.32 22.30 -9.17
CA ASP A 85 3.58 22.32 -9.93
C ASP A 85 4.77 22.01 -9.02
N LEU A 86 5.97 22.03 -9.56
CA LEU A 86 7.19 21.71 -8.79
C LEU A 86 7.60 22.84 -7.82
N SER A 87 6.97 24.01 -7.87
CA SER A 87 7.34 25.18 -7.07
C SER A 87 6.78 25.12 -5.63
N ASP A 88 5.71 24.34 -5.38
CA ASP A 88 5.05 24.29 -4.08
C ASP A 88 5.82 23.43 -3.08
N ARG A 89 6.63 24.11 -2.26
CA ARG A 89 7.41 23.44 -1.20
C ARG A 89 6.53 22.75 -0.15
N ALA A 90 5.42 23.38 0.25
CA ALA A 90 4.55 22.82 1.30
C ALA A 90 3.82 21.58 0.80
N ALA A 91 3.35 21.57 -0.46
CA ALA A 91 2.77 20.40 -1.09
C ALA A 91 3.78 19.24 -1.16
N ARG A 92 5.04 19.52 -1.55
CA ARG A 92 6.13 18.53 -1.59
C ARG A 92 6.34 17.89 -0.23
N GLU A 93 6.49 18.70 0.83
CA GLU A 93 6.72 18.21 2.18
C GLU A 93 5.55 17.34 2.66
N ARG A 94 4.31 17.76 2.43
CA ARG A 94 3.10 16.99 2.79
C ARG A 94 2.97 15.69 2.01
N LEU A 95 3.24 15.70 0.71
CA LEU A 95 3.17 14.51 -0.15
C LEU A 95 4.21 13.46 0.30
N LEU A 96 5.45 13.87 0.55
CA LEU A 96 6.49 12.98 1.04
C LEU A 96 6.18 12.48 2.46
N ALA A 97 5.70 13.36 3.35
CA ALA A 97 5.35 12.96 4.71
C ALA A 97 4.28 11.86 4.75
N VAL A 98 3.23 11.96 3.91
CA VAL A 98 2.16 10.96 3.89
C VAL A 98 2.51 9.74 3.03
N ASN A 99 2.89 9.97 1.76
CA ASN A 99 2.97 8.90 0.77
C ASN A 99 4.25 8.05 0.89
N LEU A 100 5.36 8.64 1.41
CA LEU A 100 6.64 7.96 1.60
C LEU A 100 6.90 7.66 3.07
N PHE A 101 7.11 8.72 3.88
CA PHE A 101 7.52 8.52 5.27
C PHE A 101 6.44 7.88 6.11
N GLY A 102 5.15 8.19 5.87
CA GLY A 102 4.04 7.51 6.55
C GLY A 102 4.00 6.01 6.24
N THR A 103 4.22 5.61 4.99
CA THR A 103 4.35 4.19 4.61
C THR A 103 5.55 3.54 5.29
N TYR A 104 6.69 4.21 5.30
CA TYR A 104 7.91 3.73 5.95
C TYR A 104 7.72 3.56 7.46
N ASP A 105 7.25 4.60 8.16
CA ASP A 105 7.13 4.63 9.62
C ASP A 105 6.13 3.59 10.13
N VAL A 106 4.96 3.45 9.47
CA VAL A 106 3.98 2.42 9.80
C VAL A 106 4.57 1.03 9.56
N THR A 107 5.25 0.81 8.44
CA THR A 107 5.89 -0.48 8.14
C THR A 107 6.92 -0.83 9.21
N GLN A 108 7.85 0.08 9.54
CA GLN A 108 8.88 -0.17 10.55
C GLN A 108 8.28 -0.47 11.93
N ALA A 109 7.24 0.26 12.33
CA ALA A 109 6.59 0.07 13.62
C ALA A 109 5.90 -1.31 13.72
N PHE A 110 5.27 -1.79 12.65
CA PHE A 110 4.59 -3.08 12.63
C PHE A 110 5.49 -4.28 12.25
N LEU A 111 6.69 -4.03 11.73
CA LEU A 111 7.60 -5.09 11.30
C LEU A 111 7.90 -6.14 12.38
N PRO A 112 8.11 -5.79 13.69
CA PRO A 112 8.30 -6.78 14.73
C PRO A 112 7.09 -7.70 14.96
N VAL A 113 5.87 -7.23 14.69
CA VAL A 113 4.64 -8.03 14.79
C VAL A 113 4.50 -8.93 13.57
N LEU A 114 4.72 -8.39 12.36
CA LEU A 114 4.66 -9.11 11.10
C LEU A 114 5.71 -10.25 11.03
N ALA A 115 6.91 -10.01 11.53
CA ALA A 115 8.00 -11.00 11.49
C ALA A 115 7.79 -12.22 12.44
N ARG A 116 6.72 -12.24 13.25
CA ARG A 116 6.40 -13.38 14.14
C ARG A 116 5.72 -14.55 13.42
N SER A 117 5.16 -14.29 12.24
CA SER A 117 4.43 -15.29 11.45
C SER A 117 4.68 -15.07 9.97
N ARG A 118 4.21 -15.99 9.12
CA ARG A 118 4.16 -15.74 7.68
C ARG A 118 3.15 -14.62 7.40
N SER A 119 3.62 -13.46 6.95
CA SER A 119 2.84 -12.24 6.83
C SER A 119 3.06 -11.53 5.50
N ALA A 120 2.25 -10.49 5.23
CA ALA A 120 2.36 -9.68 4.03
C ALA A 120 2.28 -8.18 4.33
N ILE A 121 3.05 -7.41 3.58
CA ILE A 121 2.95 -5.95 3.46
C ILE A 121 2.43 -5.65 2.05
N VAL A 122 1.37 -4.85 1.96
CA VAL A 122 0.74 -4.43 0.71
C VAL A 122 0.84 -2.92 0.61
N ASN A 123 1.66 -2.41 -0.29
CA ASN A 123 1.85 -0.97 -0.50
C ASN A 123 1.03 -0.49 -1.69
N VAL A 124 -0.01 0.29 -1.45
CA VAL A 124 -0.87 0.86 -2.50
C VAL A 124 -0.23 2.13 -3.05
N LEU A 125 0.40 1.99 -4.20
CA LEU A 125 1.13 3.06 -4.88
C LEU A 125 0.32 3.67 -6.04
N SER A 126 0.87 3.66 -7.25
CA SER A 126 0.21 4.18 -8.47
C SER A 126 1.03 3.83 -9.71
N LEU A 127 0.44 3.84 -10.90
CA LEU A 127 1.19 3.91 -12.16
C LEU A 127 2.10 5.15 -12.24
N ALA A 128 1.75 6.22 -11.52
CA ALA A 128 2.60 7.41 -11.37
C ALA A 128 3.96 7.11 -10.71
N SER A 129 4.14 5.93 -10.12
CA SER A 129 5.42 5.44 -9.61
C SER A 129 6.39 5.03 -10.71
N LEU A 130 5.86 4.58 -11.85
CA LEU A 130 6.63 4.07 -12.99
C LEU A 130 6.90 5.15 -14.04
N ALA A 131 5.93 6.07 -14.21
CA ALA A 131 6.04 7.18 -15.15
C ALA A 131 5.38 8.42 -14.54
N ALA A 132 6.06 9.56 -14.62
CA ALA A 132 5.56 10.80 -14.04
C ALA A 132 4.29 11.28 -14.74
N VAL A 133 3.31 11.70 -13.92
CA VAL A 133 2.08 12.36 -14.40
C VAL A 133 2.34 13.87 -14.44
N PRO A 134 2.37 14.52 -15.62
CA PRO A 134 2.86 15.90 -15.76
C PRO A 134 2.06 16.95 -15.00
N PHE A 135 0.77 16.72 -14.75
CA PHE A 135 -0.12 17.63 -14.02
C PHE A 135 -0.12 17.39 -12.49
N ASP A 136 0.61 16.39 -11.99
CA ASP A 136 0.83 16.15 -10.56
C ASP A 136 2.25 15.58 -10.31
N PRO A 137 3.29 16.37 -10.63
CA PRO A 137 4.66 15.87 -10.61
C PRO A 137 5.16 15.54 -9.20
N LEU A 138 4.78 16.31 -8.18
CA LEU A 138 5.19 16.02 -6.80
C LEU A 138 4.55 14.74 -6.24
N TYR A 139 3.32 14.45 -6.65
CA TYR A 139 2.69 13.16 -6.36
C TYR A 139 3.49 12.02 -6.97
N SER A 140 3.85 12.13 -8.26
CA SER A 140 4.64 11.13 -8.97
C SER A 140 5.98 10.89 -8.29
N ILE A 141 6.70 11.96 -7.89
CA ILE A 141 7.95 11.86 -7.12
C ILE A 141 7.74 11.08 -5.82
N SER A 142 6.68 11.40 -5.06
CA SER A 142 6.39 10.72 -3.81
C SER A 142 6.09 9.22 -3.99
N LYS A 143 5.37 8.87 -5.06
CA LYS A 143 5.01 7.48 -5.39
C LYS A 143 6.20 6.70 -5.98
N ALA A 144 7.07 7.33 -6.76
CA ALA A 144 8.32 6.73 -7.24
C ALA A 144 9.28 6.43 -6.07
N ALA A 145 9.40 7.34 -5.10
CA ALA A 145 10.19 7.10 -3.90
C ALA A 145 9.63 5.94 -3.05
N ALA A 146 8.30 5.88 -2.87
CA ALA A 146 7.64 4.78 -2.17
C ALA A 146 7.75 3.44 -2.93
N PHE A 147 7.84 3.47 -4.26
CA PHE A 147 8.11 2.29 -5.09
C PHE A 147 9.52 1.74 -4.83
N SER A 148 10.54 2.61 -4.84
CA SER A 148 11.91 2.22 -4.50
C SER A 148 12.02 1.67 -3.07
N LEU A 149 11.33 2.28 -2.09
CA LEU A 149 11.20 1.75 -0.74
C LEU A 149 10.60 0.33 -0.74
N SER A 150 9.53 0.12 -1.50
CA SER A 150 8.83 -1.17 -1.55
C SER A 150 9.68 -2.28 -2.18
N GLN A 151 10.47 -1.96 -3.22
CA GLN A 151 11.45 -2.88 -3.80
C GLN A 151 12.55 -3.26 -2.79
N SER A 152 13.05 -2.28 -2.03
CA SER A 152 14.04 -2.51 -0.98
C SER A 152 13.48 -3.41 0.13
N LEU A 153 12.24 -3.15 0.59
CA LEU A 153 11.57 -3.98 1.58
C LEU A 153 11.36 -5.41 1.08
N HIS A 154 10.97 -5.57 -0.20
CA HIS A 154 10.81 -6.89 -0.80
C HIS A 154 12.11 -7.71 -0.72
N ALA A 155 13.25 -7.12 -1.13
CA ALA A 155 14.54 -7.78 -1.08
C ALA A 155 15.00 -8.08 0.37
N LEU A 156 14.87 -7.12 1.29
CA LEU A 156 15.35 -7.23 2.67
C LEU A 156 14.51 -8.20 3.53
N LEU A 157 13.25 -8.43 3.17
CA LEU A 157 12.31 -9.23 3.97
C LEU A 157 12.06 -10.62 3.38
N ALA A 158 12.53 -10.93 2.17
CA ALA A 158 12.31 -12.20 1.48
C ALA A 158 12.71 -13.42 2.36
N GLY A 159 13.85 -13.36 3.05
CA GLY A 159 14.33 -14.41 3.96
C GLY A 159 13.68 -14.38 5.35
N ARG A 160 12.77 -13.45 5.65
CA ARG A 160 12.19 -13.24 6.99
C ARG A 160 10.72 -13.66 7.10
N GLY A 161 10.20 -14.34 6.07
CA GLY A 161 8.81 -14.81 6.04
C GLY A 161 7.76 -13.70 5.85
N VAL A 162 8.19 -12.49 5.46
CA VAL A 162 7.32 -11.34 5.18
C VAL A 162 7.33 -11.06 3.68
N SER A 163 6.22 -11.31 2.99
CA SER A 163 6.07 -10.95 1.58
C SER A 163 5.73 -9.47 1.42
N VAL A 164 6.19 -8.86 0.33
CA VAL A 164 5.88 -7.45 0.01
C VAL A 164 5.23 -7.39 -1.36
N HIS A 165 4.01 -6.85 -1.41
CA HIS A 165 3.22 -6.67 -2.61
C HIS A 165 3.14 -5.20 -2.97
N ILE A 166 3.44 -4.86 -4.21
CA ILE A 166 3.44 -3.49 -4.73
C ILE A 166 2.20 -3.33 -5.62
N VAL A 167 1.26 -2.51 -5.20
CA VAL A 167 0.03 -2.29 -5.97
C VAL A 167 0.17 -1.03 -6.81
N LEU A 168 -0.07 -1.13 -8.11
CA LEU A 168 0.16 -0.09 -9.10
C LEU A 168 -1.15 0.28 -9.83
N PRO A 169 -2.13 0.89 -9.15
CA PRO A 169 -3.39 1.26 -9.78
C PRO A 169 -3.22 2.44 -10.76
N GLY A 170 -4.04 2.43 -11.79
CA GLY A 170 -4.39 3.59 -12.60
C GLY A 170 -5.40 4.50 -11.90
N PRO A 171 -6.23 5.26 -12.64
CA PRO A 171 -7.27 6.10 -12.08
C PRO A 171 -8.42 5.28 -11.49
N ILE A 172 -8.71 5.48 -10.21
CA ILE A 172 -9.81 4.81 -9.50
C ILE A 172 -10.85 5.87 -9.11
N ASP A 173 -12.14 5.57 -9.25
CA ASP A 173 -13.24 6.49 -8.95
C ASP A 173 -13.36 6.76 -7.45
N THR A 174 -12.65 7.79 -7.02
CA THR A 174 -12.55 8.24 -5.63
C THR A 174 -12.57 9.77 -5.57
N ASP A 175 -12.65 10.32 -4.36
CA ASP A 175 -12.53 11.77 -4.16
C ASP A 175 -11.21 12.34 -4.75
N MET A 176 -10.14 11.56 -4.75
CA MET A 176 -8.82 11.98 -5.24
C MET A 176 -8.82 12.26 -6.74
N THR A 177 -9.60 11.50 -7.51
CA THR A 177 -9.67 11.57 -8.97
C THR A 177 -10.96 12.20 -9.48
N ARG A 178 -11.79 12.76 -8.59
CA ARG A 178 -13.11 13.33 -8.91
C ARG A 178 -13.09 14.26 -10.10
N ASN A 179 -12.07 15.13 -10.16
CA ASN A 179 -11.95 16.18 -11.18
C ASN A 179 -11.25 15.72 -12.48
N LEU A 180 -10.88 14.44 -12.59
CA LEU A 180 -10.29 13.91 -13.81
C LEU A 180 -11.41 13.34 -14.69
N ASP A 181 -11.53 13.83 -15.92
CA ASP A 181 -12.47 13.32 -16.92
C ASP A 181 -11.79 12.23 -17.78
N ILE A 182 -11.58 11.09 -17.18
CA ILE A 182 -10.95 9.91 -17.79
C ILE A 182 -11.65 8.64 -17.30
N PRO A 183 -11.56 7.51 -18.03
CA PRO A 183 -12.06 6.23 -17.54
C PRO A 183 -11.43 5.84 -16.20
N LYS A 184 -12.25 5.42 -15.25
CA LYS A 184 -11.83 5.04 -13.89
C LYS A 184 -12.38 3.67 -13.54
N ALA A 185 -11.60 2.87 -12.84
CA ALA A 185 -12.09 1.64 -12.24
C ALA A 185 -12.82 1.92 -10.92
N SER A 186 -13.72 1.04 -10.50
CA SER A 186 -14.39 1.18 -9.21
C SER A 186 -13.46 0.81 -8.06
N PRO A 187 -13.59 1.44 -6.87
CA PRO A 187 -12.85 1.03 -5.68
C PRO A 187 -13.07 -0.44 -5.32
N GLU A 188 -14.28 -0.96 -5.55
CA GLU A 188 -14.66 -2.35 -5.24
C GLU A 188 -13.95 -3.36 -6.15
N SER A 189 -13.92 -3.12 -7.48
CA SER A 189 -13.19 -3.99 -8.41
C SER A 189 -11.69 -3.96 -8.12
N THR A 190 -11.15 -2.76 -7.84
CA THR A 190 -9.75 -2.56 -7.49
C THR A 190 -9.39 -3.31 -6.20
N ALA A 191 -10.18 -3.17 -5.13
CA ALA A 191 -9.93 -3.86 -3.87
C ALA A 191 -9.95 -5.39 -4.03
N ARG A 192 -10.88 -5.91 -4.85
CA ARG A 192 -10.94 -7.34 -5.18
C ARG A 192 -9.68 -7.80 -5.88
N ALA A 193 -9.25 -7.11 -6.94
CA ALA A 193 -8.05 -7.46 -7.68
C ALA A 193 -6.79 -7.38 -6.80
N ILE A 194 -6.69 -6.39 -5.90
CA ILE A 194 -5.58 -6.28 -4.94
C ILE A 194 -5.51 -7.52 -4.06
N LEU A 195 -6.62 -7.89 -3.39
CA LEU A 195 -6.61 -9.03 -2.48
C LEU A 195 -6.47 -10.38 -3.21
N ASP A 196 -6.98 -10.49 -4.44
CA ASP A 196 -6.75 -11.66 -5.30
C ASP A 196 -5.27 -11.79 -5.66
N GLY A 197 -4.58 -10.69 -5.98
CA GLY A 197 -3.14 -10.66 -6.26
C GLY A 197 -2.31 -11.05 -5.02
N VAL A 198 -2.70 -10.59 -3.83
CA VAL A 198 -2.05 -10.99 -2.57
C VAL A 198 -2.19 -12.51 -2.35
N GLU A 199 -3.39 -13.08 -2.59
CA GLU A 199 -3.61 -14.53 -2.45
C GLU A 199 -2.83 -15.36 -3.48
N LYS A 200 -2.56 -14.79 -4.67
CA LYS A 200 -1.72 -15.38 -5.72
C LYS A 200 -0.22 -15.17 -5.50
N GLU A 201 0.15 -14.43 -4.45
CA GLU A 201 1.52 -14.06 -4.14
C GLU A 201 2.21 -13.23 -5.26
N GLU A 202 1.44 -12.40 -5.96
CA GLU A 202 1.96 -11.49 -7.00
C GLU A 202 2.84 -10.40 -6.37
N GLU A 203 4.05 -10.21 -6.87
CA GLU A 203 4.98 -9.17 -6.39
C GLU A 203 4.46 -7.77 -6.74
N GLU A 204 4.13 -7.55 -8.03
CA GLU A 204 3.43 -6.35 -8.48
C GLU A 204 2.02 -6.70 -8.92
N ILE A 205 1.05 -5.96 -8.37
CA ILE A 205 -0.38 -6.12 -8.63
C ILE A 205 -0.86 -4.93 -9.45
N PHE A 206 -1.42 -5.21 -10.62
CA PHE A 206 -2.00 -4.24 -11.55
C PHE A 206 -3.54 -4.41 -11.51
N PRO A 207 -4.27 -3.64 -10.66
CA PRO A 207 -5.60 -4.02 -10.23
C PRO A 207 -6.75 -3.48 -11.09
N ASP A 208 -6.47 -2.83 -12.22
CA ASP A 208 -7.47 -2.19 -13.07
C ASP A 208 -7.07 -2.28 -14.55
N PRO A 209 -8.01 -2.06 -15.51
CA PRO A 209 -7.75 -2.26 -16.93
C PRO A 209 -6.59 -1.41 -17.49
N MET A 210 -6.39 -0.18 -16.98
CA MET A 210 -5.29 0.66 -17.45
C MET A 210 -3.94 0.11 -16.98
N SER A 211 -3.85 -0.29 -15.73
CA SER A 211 -2.63 -0.85 -15.17
C SER A 211 -2.34 -2.24 -15.73
N GLU A 212 -3.35 -3.08 -15.91
CA GLU A 212 -3.20 -4.43 -16.47
C GLU A 212 -2.62 -4.41 -17.90
N ALA A 213 -2.98 -3.40 -18.70
CA ALA A 213 -2.45 -3.25 -20.08
C ALA A 213 -0.94 -3.10 -20.15
N ILE A 214 -0.27 -2.67 -19.07
CA ILE A 214 1.19 -2.52 -19.03
C ILE A 214 1.89 -3.64 -18.24
N ALA A 215 1.15 -4.52 -17.57
CA ALA A 215 1.68 -5.53 -16.66
C ALA A 215 2.66 -6.49 -17.33
N GLU A 216 2.36 -6.96 -18.54
CA GLU A 216 3.23 -7.87 -19.29
C GLU A 216 4.54 -7.19 -19.68
N GLY A 217 4.46 -5.96 -20.23
CA GLY A 217 5.64 -5.16 -20.58
C GLY A 217 6.53 -4.86 -19.35
N TRP A 218 5.92 -4.61 -18.20
CA TRP A 218 6.66 -4.44 -16.96
C TRP A 218 7.42 -5.72 -16.57
N ARG A 219 6.73 -6.86 -16.52
CA ARG A 219 7.33 -8.16 -16.11
C ARG A 219 8.50 -8.58 -16.98
N GLY A 220 8.46 -8.24 -18.29
CA GLY A 220 9.52 -8.50 -19.27
C GLY A 220 10.56 -7.39 -19.41
N SER A 221 10.49 -6.31 -18.65
CA SER A 221 11.36 -5.16 -18.81
C SER A 221 12.79 -5.39 -18.30
N ALA A 222 13.74 -4.65 -18.90
CA ALA A 222 15.12 -4.60 -18.41
C ALA A 222 15.21 -4.06 -16.96
N LEU A 223 14.30 -3.15 -16.58
CA LEU A 223 14.23 -2.62 -15.20
C LEU A 223 13.84 -3.71 -14.20
N LYS A 224 12.87 -4.55 -14.54
CA LYS A 224 12.50 -5.69 -13.69
C LYS A 224 13.60 -6.73 -13.59
N ALA A 225 14.31 -6.98 -14.68
CA ALA A 225 15.48 -7.87 -14.67
C ALA A 225 16.60 -7.32 -13.76
N LEU A 226 16.89 -6.01 -13.83
CA LEU A 226 17.88 -5.34 -12.98
C LEU A 226 17.46 -5.38 -11.50
N GLN A 227 16.18 -5.13 -11.18
CA GLN A 227 15.66 -5.24 -9.83
C GLN A 227 15.92 -6.63 -9.22
N ARG A 228 15.66 -7.70 -9.99
CA ARG A 228 15.93 -9.08 -9.55
C ARG A 228 17.41 -9.34 -9.30
N GLN A 229 18.29 -8.80 -10.15
CA GLN A 229 19.73 -8.89 -9.93
C GLN A 229 20.15 -8.19 -8.62
N PHE A 230 19.63 -6.99 -8.35
CA PHE A 230 19.93 -6.29 -7.10
C PHE A 230 19.38 -7.01 -5.86
N ALA A 231 18.20 -7.60 -5.94
CA ALA A 231 17.64 -8.37 -4.85
C ALA A 231 18.52 -9.58 -4.48
N ALA A 232 19.12 -10.24 -5.48
CA ALA A 232 20.04 -11.38 -5.25
C ALA A 232 21.31 -10.99 -4.46
N TYR A 233 21.74 -9.73 -4.45
CA TYR A 233 22.88 -9.30 -3.63
C TYR A 233 22.60 -9.33 -2.13
N VAL A 234 21.35 -9.17 -1.70
CA VAL A 234 20.97 -9.24 -0.28
C VAL A 234 21.16 -10.63 0.29
N GLU A 235 20.91 -11.67 -0.50
CA GLU A 235 21.12 -13.07 -0.10
C GLU A 235 22.62 -13.38 0.10
N GLN A 236 23.49 -12.71 -0.64
CA GLN A 236 24.95 -12.92 -0.61
C GLN A 236 25.68 -12.06 0.43
N THR A 237 25.07 -10.93 0.82
CA THR A 237 25.68 -9.98 1.76
C THR A 237 24.63 -9.51 2.76
N PRO A 238 24.47 -10.19 3.92
CA PRO A 238 23.51 -9.78 4.93
C PRO A 238 23.76 -8.32 5.33
N VAL A 239 22.82 -7.46 5.07
CA VAL A 239 22.85 -6.07 5.54
C VAL A 239 22.71 -6.10 7.07
N LYS A 240 23.71 -5.52 7.75
CA LYS A 240 23.76 -5.43 9.22
C LYS A 240 22.66 -4.54 9.77
#